data_877e6b645a2066bd45fa9b67e21146fa
#
_entry.id   877e6b645a2066bd45fa9b67e21146fa
#
_cell.length_a   1.000
_cell.length_b   1.000
_cell.length_c   1.000
_cell.angle_alpha   90.00
_cell.angle_beta   90.00
_cell.angle_gamma   90.00
#
_symmetry.space_group_name_H-M   'P 1'
#
loop_
_entity.id
_entity.type
_entity.pdbx_description
1 polymer ?
#
loop_
_entity_poly.entity_id
_entity_poly.type
_entity_poly.pdbx_seq_one_letter_code
_entity_poly.pdbx_strand_id
1 'polypeptide(L)'
;DTSHFSIIDSDGNAVSNTYTLGYSFGSGVTIPGTGILMNNQMNNFAYRYGDKSIRGRSASTGNRFEPGKKPMSTMAPTMIFNKDGELSLITGSPGGSLIPAAILRVVTGVIDFELDIGQATMLPRVHKDWPTTGILHERTLNADSIRGIRNIGHKMTPEHTMGSTQSIHIVDGVNYGYADLRRPNASVSTQAN
;
A
#
# COMPACT_ATOMS: atom_id res chain seq x y z
N ASP A 1 1.67 -12.76 3.49
CA ASP A 1 2.02 -11.40 3.90
C ASP A 1 2.59 -10.63 2.71
N THR A 2 2.47 -9.31 2.73
CA THR A 2 2.95 -8.42 1.67
C THR A 2 4.10 -7.59 2.21
N SER A 3 5.13 -7.39 1.41
CA SER A 3 6.26 -6.51 1.71
C SER A 3 6.49 -5.54 0.56
N HIS A 4 7.12 -4.42 0.88
CA HIS A 4 7.53 -3.42 -0.10
C HIS A 4 8.95 -2.94 0.21
N PHE A 5 9.72 -2.69 -0.84
CA PHE A 5 10.98 -1.96 -0.75
C PHE A 5 11.14 -0.97 -1.90
N SER A 6 11.79 0.13 -1.60
CA SER A 6 12.22 1.17 -2.54
C SER A 6 13.74 1.25 -2.52
N ILE A 7 14.37 1.27 -3.68
CA ILE A 7 15.83 1.34 -3.83
C ILE A 7 16.17 2.37 -4.89
N ILE A 8 17.26 3.08 -4.70
CA ILE A 8 17.93 3.88 -5.70
C ILE A 8 19.44 3.64 -5.56
N ASP A 9 20.12 3.40 -6.68
CA ASP A 9 21.58 3.21 -6.70
C ASP A 9 22.33 4.50 -7.04
N SER A 10 23.65 4.44 -7.04
CA SER A 10 24.54 5.57 -7.35
C SER A 10 24.41 6.07 -8.79
N ASP A 11 23.93 5.24 -9.71
CA ASP A 11 23.74 5.57 -11.11
C ASP A 11 22.34 6.16 -11.38
N GLY A 12 21.48 6.24 -10.33
CA GLY A 12 20.12 6.72 -10.43
C GLY A 12 19.11 5.67 -10.88
N ASN A 13 19.51 4.40 -11.02
CA ASN A 13 18.55 3.34 -11.28
C ASN A 13 17.65 3.14 -10.05
N ALA A 14 16.35 3.05 -10.28
CA ALA A 14 15.36 3.02 -9.21
C ALA A 14 14.48 1.78 -9.28
N VAL A 15 14.12 1.25 -8.10
CA VAL A 15 13.19 0.13 -7.97
C VAL A 15 12.12 0.47 -6.94
N SER A 16 10.86 0.27 -7.30
CA SER A 16 9.71 0.23 -6.41
C SER A 16 9.08 -1.15 -6.51
N ASN A 17 9.21 -1.99 -5.50
CA ASN A 17 8.76 -3.37 -5.57
C ASN A 17 7.86 -3.74 -4.40
N THR A 18 6.65 -4.18 -4.73
CA THR A 18 5.71 -4.78 -3.78
C THR A 18 5.52 -6.26 -4.15
N TYR A 19 5.79 -7.16 -3.22
CA TYR A 19 5.64 -8.59 -3.44
C TYR A 19 4.84 -9.25 -2.30
N THR A 20 4.21 -10.39 -2.59
CA THR A 20 3.30 -10.99 -1.63
C THR A 20 3.13 -12.50 -1.86
N LEU A 21 2.93 -13.22 -0.77
CA LEU A 21 2.38 -14.58 -0.80
C LEU A 21 0.83 -14.57 -0.74
N GLY A 22 0.22 -13.40 -0.52
CA GLY A 22 -1.19 -13.25 -0.19
C GLY A 22 -1.39 -13.30 1.33
N TYR A 23 -1.75 -14.43 1.90
CA TYR A 23 -1.77 -14.63 3.36
C TYR A 23 -0.34 -14.83 3.92
N SER A 24 -0.19 -14.79 5.24
CA SER A 24 1.11 -14.84 5.92
C SER A 24 1.98 -16.03 5.51
N PHE A 25 1.37 -17.17 5.24
CA PHE A 25 2.03 -18.39 4.74
C PHE A 25 1.52 -18.81 3.35
N GLY A 26 1.00 -17.86 2.56
CA GLY A 26 0.45 -18.12 1.23
C GLY A 26 -0.66 -19.17 1.26
N SER A 27 -0.49 -20.23 0.46
CA SER A 27 -1.41 -21.38 0.43
C SER A 27 -1.17 -22.39 1.56
N GLY A 28 -0.13 -22.22 2.36
CA GLY A 28 0.32 -23.21 3.35
C GLY A 28 1.04 -24.42 2.74
N VAL A 29 1.28 -24.41 1.43
CA VAL A 29 1.97 -25.48 0.72
C VAL A 29 3.43 -25.08 0.49
N THR A 30 4.35 -25.96 0.86
CA THR A 30 5.78 -25.85 0.55
C THR A 30 6.12 -26.80 -0.60
N ILE A 31 6.87 -26.34 -1.58
CA ILE A 31 7.35 -27.20 -2.68
C ILE A 31 8.38 -28.17 -2.10
N PRO A 32 8.14 -29.51 -2.21
CA PRO A 32 9.06 -30.50 -1.67
C PRO A 32 10.51 -30.32 -2.18
N GLY A 33 11.47 -30.39 -1.28
CA GLY A 33 12.89 -30.30 -1.61
C GLY A 33 13.44 -28.89 -1.88
N THR A 34 12.60 -27.84 -1.85
CA THR A 34 13.03 -26.47 -2.15
C THR A 34 12.93 -25.50 -0.96
N GLY A 35 12.04 -25.78 0.01
CA GLY A 35 11.71 -24.85 1.08
C GLY A 35 10.87 -23.63 0.65
N ILE A 36 10.44 -23.55 -0.62
CA ILE A 36 9.68 -22.42 -1.16
C ILE A 36 8.20 -22.56 -0.80
N LEU A 37 7.64 -21.55 -0.12
CA LEU A 37 6.21 -21.45 0.14
C LEU A 37 5.47 -20.95 -1.10
N MET A 38 4.38 -21.64 -1.44
CA MET A 38 3.50 -21.25 -2.55
C MET A 38 2.59 -20.10 -2.13
N ASN A 39 2.40 -19.12 -3.02
CA ASN A 39 1.43 -18.06 -2.80
C ASN A 39 -0.02 -18.57 -2.89
N ASN A 40 -0.98 -17.76 -2.43
CA ASN A 40 -2.42 -18.02 -2.58
C ASN A 40 -3.14 -16.91 -3.37
N GLN A 41 -2.49 -16.32 -4.36
CA GLN A 41 -3.03 -15.21 -5.16
C GLN A 41 -4.29 -15.57 -5.94
N MET A 42 -4.56 -16.86 -6.16
CA MET A 42 -5.81 -17.33 -6.73
C MET A 42 -7.05 -16.86 -5.94
N ASN A 43 -6.91 -16.59 -4.65
CA ASN A 43 -7.97 -16.01 -3.81
C ASN A 43 -8.33 -14.55 -4.18
N ASN A 44 -7.56 -13.91 -5.05
CA ASN A 44 -7.88 -12.58 -5.56
C ASN A 44 -8.86 -12.62 -6.75
N PHE A 45 -9.12 -13.79 -7.33
CA PHE A 45 -10.20 -13.96 -8.31
C PHE A 45 -11.57 -13.91 -7.64
N ALA A 46 -12.58 -13.51 -8.41
CA ALA A 46 -13.97 -13.73 -8.10
C ALA A 46 -14.38 -15.16 -8.52
N TYR A 47 -14.63 -16.03 -7.57
CA TYR A 47 -15.00 -17.44 -7.85
C TYR A 47 -16.42 -17.58 -8.35
N ARG A 48 -17.36 -16.74 -7.87
CA ARG A 48 -18.75 -16.72 -8.27
C ARG A 48 -19.22 -15.29 -8.56
N TYR A 49 -20.16 -15.17 -9.48
CA TYR A 49 -20.82 -13.90 -9.72
C TYR A 49 -21.58 -13.45 -8.47
N GLY A 50 -21.38 -12.21 -8.04
CA GLY A 50 -22.04 -11.66 -6.85
C GLY A 50 -21.42 -12.08 -5.51
N ASP A 51 -20.46 -13.02 -5.48
CA ASP A 51 -19.77 -13.36 -4.24
C ASP A 51 -18.92 -12.18 -3.74
N LYS A 52 -19.03 -11.94 -2.45
CA LYS A 52 -18.09 -11.05 -1.78
C LYS A 52 -16.80 -11.82 -1.55
N SER A 53 -15.67 -11.22 -1.89
CA SER A 53 -14.37 -11.79 -1.51
C SER A 53 -14.26 -11.86 0.02
N ILE A 54 -13.35 -12.68 0.53
CA ILE A 54 -13.06 -12.84 1.97
C ILE A 54 -12.82 -11.49 2.68
N ARG A 55 -12.48 -10.42 1.93
CA ARG A 55 -12.27 -9.07 2.42
C ARG A 55 -13.39 -8.08 2.04
N GLY A 56 -14.59 -8.54 1.76
CA GLY A 56 -15.74 -7.69 1.44
C GLY A 56 -15.75 -7.11 0.02
N ARG A 57 -14.81 -7.45 -0.84
CA ARG A 57 -14.79 -7.02 -2.24
C ARG A 57 -15.93 -7.67 -3.00
N SER A 58 -16.67 -6.88 -3.76
CA SER A 58 -17.65 -7.43 -4.70
C SER A 58 -16.94 -8.17 -5.82
N ALA A 59 -17.36 -9.40 -6.07
CA ALA A 59 -16.92 -10.13 -7.23
C ALA A 59 -17.43 -9.44 -8.51
N SER A 60 -16.53 -9.02 -9.38
CA SER A 60 -16.87 -8.51 -10.70
C SER A 60 -16.75 -9.59 -11.76
N THR A 61 -17.54 -9.52 -12.82
CA THR A 61 -17.43 -10.42 -13.96
C THR A 61 -16.06 -10.36 -14.63
N GLY A 62 -15.44 -9.17 -14.61
CA GLY A 62 -14.10 -8.94 -15.18
C GLY A 62 -12.99 -9.69 -14.44
N ASN A 63 -13.17 -9.93 -13.14
CA ASN A 63 -12.18 -10.64 -12.30
C ASN A 63 -12.54 -12.13 -12.07
N ARG A 64 -13.38 -12.70 -12.92
CA ARG A 64 -13.76 -14.10 -12.84
C ARG A 64 -12.57 -15.01 -13.09
N PHE A 65 -12.51 -16.13 -12.34
CA PHE A 65 -11.55 -17.18 -12.61
C PHE A 65 -11.85 -17.85 -13.96
N GLU A 66 -10.95 -17.68 -14.91
CA GLU A 66 -11.04 -18.25 -16.26
C GLU A 66 -9.63 -18.53 -16.79
N PRO A 67 -9.44 -19.51 -17.69
CA PRO A 67 -8.14 -19.78 -18.31
C PRO A 67 -7.51 -18.53 -18.95
N GLY A 68 -6.21 -18.32 -18.73
CA GLY A 68 -5.45 -17.21 -19.29
C GLY A 68 -5.62 -15.87 -18.58
N LYS A 69 -6.52 -15.74 -17.61
CA LYS A 69 -6.67 -14.51 -16.82
C LYS A 69 -5.68 -14.41 -15.67
N LYS A 70 -5.28 -13.18 -15.34
CA LYS A 70 -4.53 -12.84 -14.14
C LYS A 70 -5.48 -12.33 -13.06
N PRO A 71 -5.26 -12.68 -11.78
CA PRO A 71 -6.06 -12.16 -10.68
C PRO A 71 -5.85 -10.66 -10.49
N MET A 72 -6.87 -9.97 -9.98
CA MET A 72 -6.75 -8.58 -9.53
C MET A 72 -5.69 -8.47 -8.43
N SER A 73 -4.89 -7.40 -8.48
CA SER A 73 -3.98 -7.01 -7.40
C SER A 73 -4.29 -5.60 -6.93
N THR A 74 -4.08 -5.35 -5.63
CA THR A 74 -4.09 -4.01 -5.02
C THR A 74 -2.67 -3.51 -4.74
N MET A 75 -1.66 -4.33 -5.04
CA MET A 75 -0.27 -3.88 -4.97
C MET A 75 -0.06 -2.77 -5.99
N ALA A 76 0.47 -1.65 -5.54
CA ALA A 76 0.66 -0.44 -6.33
C ALA A 76 2.04 0.17 -6.04
N PRO A 77 3.14 -0.52 -6.42
CA PRO A 77 4.45 0.12 -6.36
C PRO A 77 4.43 1.34 -7.27
N THR A 78 4.90 2.48 -6.75
CA THR A 78 4.70 3.78 -7.38
C THR A 78 6.02 4.52 -7.53
N MET A 79 6.23 5.12 -8.69
CA MET A 79 7.26 6.11 -8.96
C MET A 79 6.60 7.35 -9.52
N ILE A 80 7.04 8.51 -9.06
CA ILE A 80 6.54 9.82 -9.51
C ILE A 80 7.69 10.61 -10.06
N PHE A 81 7.46 11.21 -11.22
CA PHE A 81 8.40 12.08 -11.91
C PHE A 81 7.86 13.50 -11.85
N ASN A 82 8.76 14.47 -11.70
CA ASN A 82 8.41 15.87 -11.77
C ASN A 82 8.08 16.30 -13.21
N LYS A 83 7.71 17.57 -13.41
CA LYS A 83 7.38 18.14 -14.73
C LYS A 83 8.53 18.09 -15.75
N ASP A 84 9.77 17.98 -15.28
CA ASP A 84 10.97 17.92 -16.10
C ASP A 84 11.37 16.47 -16.45
N GLY A 85 10.58 15.50 -15.98
CA GLY A 85 10.80 14.07 -16.21
C GLY A 85 11.81 13.42 -15.26
N GLU A 86 12.22 14.10 -14.19
CA GLU A 86 13.14 13.56 -13.20
C GLU A 86 12.39 12.82 -12.10
N LEU A 87 12.94 11.72 -11.62
CA LEU A 87 12.37 10.94 -10.54
C LEU A 87 12.33 11.77 -9.24
N SER A 88 11.16 11.89 -8.65
CA SER A 88 10.91 12.68 -7.44
C SER A 88 10.53 11.83 -6.23
N LEU A 89 9.72 10.79 -6.42
CA LEU A 89 9.25 9.96 -5.30
C LEU A 89 9.17 8.48 -5.72
N ILE A 90 9.70 7.61 -4.87
CA ILE A 90 9.52 6.17 -4.95
C ILE A 90 8.76 5.76 -3.69
N THR A 91 7.67 5.02 -3.82
CA THR A 91 6.88 4.59 -2.65
C THR A 91 6.06 3.34 -2.94
N GLY A 92 5.64 2.68 -1.91
CA GLY A 92 4.71 1.57 -1.94
C GLY A 92 4.49 1.01 -0.55
N SER A 93 3.55 0.07 -0.42
CA SER A 93 3.09 -0.39 0.89
C SER A 93 2.59 -1.83 0.84
N PRO A 94 2.75 -2.62 1.90
CA PRO A 94 1.85 -3.72 2.21
C PRO A 94 0.51 -3.21 2.73
N GLY A 95 -0.52 -4.08 2.81
CA GLY A 95 -1.80 -3.72 3.45
C GLY A 95 -3.06 -4.23 2.75
N GLY A 96 -2.94 -5.10 1.76
CA GLY A 96 -4.10 -5.63 1.03
C GLY A 96 -4.91 -4.51 0.35
N SER A 97 -6.22 -4.41 0.61
CA SER A 97 -7.07 -3.35 0.02
C SER A 97 -6.72 -1.93 0.48
N LEU A 98 -5.97 -1.79 1.57
CA LEU A 98 -5.56 -0.50 2.11
C LEU A 98 -4.34 0.10 1.37
N ILE A 99 -3.65 -0.69 0.53
CA ILE A 99 -2.42 -0.26 -0.15
C ILE A 99 -2.61 1.03 -0.96
N PRO A 100 -3.61 1.15 -1.84
CA PRO A 100 -3.79 2.37 -2.63
C PRO A 100 -4.04 3.61 -1.76
N ALA A 101 -4.82 3.48 -0.69
CA ALA A 101 -5.11 4.58 0.21
C ALA A 101 -3.87 5.03 1.01
N ALA A 102 -3.02 4.07 1.43
CA ALA A 102 -1.78 4.37 2.12
C ALA A 102 -0.80 5.14 1.23
N ILE A 103 -0.65 4.70 -0.03
CA ILE A 103 0.21 5.35 -1.01
C ILE A 103 -0.33 6.74 -1.38
N LEU A 104 -1.63 6.84 -1.68
CA LEU A 104 -2.27 8.12 -2.00
C LEU A 104 -2.04 9.14 -0.89
N ARG A 105 -2.09 8.72 0.38
CA ARG A 105 -1.86 9.63 1.51
C ARG A 105 -0.45 10.19 1.55
N VAL A 106 0.56 9.37 1.24
CA VAL A 106 1.95 9.83 1.13
C VAL A 106 2.13 10.75 -0.06
N VAL A 107 1.61 10.35 -1.23
CA VAL A 107 1.70 11.14 -2.47
C VAL A 107 1.09 12.53 -2.30
N THR A 108 -0.15 12.61 -1.79
CA THR A 108 -0.81 13.90 -1.54
C THR A 108 -0.10 14.70 -0.45
N GLY A 109 0.44 14.04 0.56
CA GLY A 109 1.24 14.70 1.61
C GLY A 109 2.47 15.41 1.04
N VAL A 110 3.20 14.74 0.16
CA VAL A 110 4.40 15.30 -0.47
C VAL A 110 4.05 16.35 -1.53
N ILE A 111 3.10 16.05 -2.44
CA ILE A 111 2.87 16.88 -3.63
C ILE A 111 1.92 18.04 -3.35
N ASP A 112 0.80 17.79 -2.66
CA ASP A 112 -0.26 18.79 -2.49
C ASP A 112 -0.06 19.62 -1.21
N PHE A 113 0.56 19.01 -0.18
CA PHE A 113 0.79 19.67 1.11
C PHE A 113 2.26 20.02 1.36
N GLU A 114 3.14 19.72 0.42
CA GLU A 114 4.58 20.07 0.47
C GLU A 114 5.28 19.60 1.77
N LEU A 115 4.82 18.47 2.32
CA LEU A 115 5.39 17.88 3.53
C LEU A 115 6.67 17.12 3.21
N ASP A 116 7.60 17.07 4.16
CA ASP A 116 8.70 16.12 4.06
C ASP A 116 8.20 14.66 4.10
N ILE A 117 9.02 13.73 3.64
CA ILE A 117 8.61 12.34 3.49
C ILE A 117 8.26 11.67 4.82
N GLY A 118 8.89 12.07 5.92
CA GLY A 118 8.58 11.59 7.26
C GLY A 118 7.21 12.07 7.72
N GLN A 119 6.95 13.37 7.60
CA GLN A 119 5.65 13.96 7.91
C GLN A 119 4.54 13.35 7.07
N ALA A 120 4.72 13.28 5.74
CA ALA A 120 3.74 12.69 4.82
C ALA A 120 3.43 11.23 5.17
N THR A 121 4.45 10.43 5.50
CA THR A 121 4.30 9.02 5.90
C THR A 121 3.52 8.88 7.20
N MET A 122 3.76 9.75 8.18
CA MET A 122 3.14 9.68 9.51
C MET A 122 1.74 10.29 9.58
N LEU A 123 1.25 10.95 8.52
CA LEU A 123 -0.13 11.42 8.48
C LEU A 123 -1.13 10.31 8.77
N PRO A 124 -2.18 10.56 9.55
CA PRO A 124 -3.26 9.60 9.79
C PRO A 124 -3.92 9.18 8.48
N ARG A 125 -4.19 7.89 8.34
CA ARG A 125 -4.80 7.32 7.14
C ARG A 125 -6.29 7.08 7.32
N VAL A 126 -7.00 7.22 6.21
CA VAL A 126 -8.43 6.89 6.09
C VAL A 126 -8.63 6.00 4.88
N HIS A 127 -9.63 5.13 4.94
CA HIS A 127 -9.94 4.22 3.84
C HIS A 127 -11.43 3.88 3.80
N LYS A 128 -11.95 3.72 2.60
CA LYS A 128 -13.30 3.22 2.37
C LYS A 128 -13.31 2.21 1.23
N ASP A 129 -13.63 0.96 1.55
CA ASP A 129 -13.92 -0.05 0.54
C ASP A 129 -15.33 0.16 -0.05
N TRP A 130 -15.48 -0.04 -1.35
CA TRP A 130 -16.77 -0.12 -2.00
C TRP A 130 -17.26 -1.59 -1.97
N PRO A 131 -18.51 -1.88 -1.63
CA PRO A 131 -19.67 -1.00 -1.33
C PRO A 131 -19.90 -0.75 0.18
N THR A 132 -18.90 -0.83 1.03
CA THR A 132 -19.07 -0.66 2.46
C THR A 132 -19.59 0.74 2.82
N THR A 133 -20.35 0.85 3.92
CA THR A 133 -20.94 2.12 4.36
C THR A 133 -20.05 2.92 5.29
N GLY A 134 -19.02 2.30 5.87
CA GLY A 134 -18.13 2.93 6.85
C GLY A 134 -16.80 3.36 6.26
N ILE A 135 -16.23 4.43 6.81
CA ILE A 135 -14.86 4.87 6.57
C ILE A 135 -13.99 4.35 7.71
N LEU A 136 -12.96 3.58 7.38
CA LEU A 136 -11.92 3.19 8.33
C LEU A 136 -10.98 4.38 8.56
N HIS A 137 -10.55 4.59 9.78
CA HIS A 137 -9.57 5.63 10.10
C HIS A 137 -8.58 5.16 11.16
N GLU A 138 -7.34 5.59 11.07
CA GLU A 138 -6.37 5.36 12.14
C GLU A 138 -6.75 6.15 13.40
N ARG A 139 -6.41 5.61 14.57
CA ARG A 139 -6.76 6.21 15.87
C ARG A 139 -6.09 7.55 16.11
N THR A 140 -5.02 7.86 15.38
CA THR A 140 -4.31 9.13 15.42
C THR A 140 -5.00 10.25 14.64
N LEU A 141 -6.09 9.95 13.90
CA LEU A 141 -6.89 10.98 13.23
C LEU A 141 -7.56 11.87 14.29
N ASN A 142 -7.44 13.17 14.13
CA ASN A 142 -7.96 14.12 15.11
C ASN A 142 -9.51 14.07 15.24
N ALA A 143 -9.99 14.39 16.44
CA ALA A 143 -11.42 14.29 16.77
C ALA A 143 -12.29 15.24 15.94
N ASP A 144 -11.78 16.39 15.55
CA ASP A 144 -12.52 17.38 14.77
C ASP A 144 -12.75 16.89 13.34
N SER A 145 -11.75 16.29 12.71
CA SER A 145 -11.90 15.64 11.40
C SER A 145 -12.92 14.49 11.45
N ILE A 146 -12.84 13.65 12.49
CA ILE A 146 -13.81 12.55 12.68
C ILE A 146 -15.24 13.13 12.82
N ARG A 147 -15.41 14.16 13.62
CA ARG A 147 -16.70 14.83 13.83
C ARG A 147 -17.21 15.48 12.55
N GLY A 148 -16.35 16.20 11.81
CA GLY A 148 -16.71 16.81 10.53
C GLY A 148 -17.19 15.78 9.51
N ILE A 149 -16.47 14.67 9.36
CA ILE A 149 -16.83 13.58 8.43
C ILE A 149 -18.17 12.92 8.85
N ARG A 150 -18.40 12.73 10.16
CA ARG A 150 -19.69 12.22 10.67
C ARG A 150 -20.84 13.17 10.40
N ASN A 151 -20.64 14.47 10.54
CA ASN A 151 -21.66 15.50 10.33
C ASN A 151 -22.16 15.55 8.88
N ILE A 152 -21.34 15.15 7.92
CA ILE A 152 -21.75 15.01 6.50
C ILE A 152 -22.29 13.61 6.18
N GLY A 153 -22.62 12.80 7.19
CA GLY A 153 -23.37 11.55 7.04
C GLY A 153 -22.53 10.27 6.93
N HIS A 154 -21.23 10.33 7.13
CA HIS A 154 -20.38 9.13 7.08
C HIS A 154 -20.23 8.45 8.44
N LYS A 155 -20.31 7.11 8.43
CA LYS A 155 -19.92 6.30 9.60
C LYS A 155 -18.39 6.17 9.65
N MET A 156 -17.80 6.50 10.80
CA MET A 156 -16.36 6.39 11.04
C MET A 156 -16.08 5.21 11.97
N THR A 157 -15.17 4.33 11.55
CA THR A 157 -14.76 3.13 12.31
C THR A 157 -13.26 3.19 12.55
N PRO A 158 -12.81 3.13 13.80
CA PRO A 158 -11.39 3.15 14.11
C PRO A 158 -10.72 1.83 13.69
N GLU A 159 -9.51 1.93 13.17
CA GLU A 159 -8.61 0.84 12.82
C GLU A 159 -7.25 1.08 13.49
N HIS A 160 -6.45 0.04 13.67
CA HIS A 160 -5.14 0.19 14.33
C HIS A 160 -4.13 0.88 13.41
N THR A 161 -3.77 0.23 12.32
CA THR A 161 -2.80 0.74 11.34
C THR A 161 -3.24 0.37 9.92
N MET A 162 -2.90 1.22 8.96
CA MET A 162 -3.24 1.02 7.55
C MET A 162 -1.99 1.06 6.70
N GLY A 163 -1.49 -0.13 6.31
CA GLY A 163 -0.28 -0.25 5.51
C GLY A 163 1.00 0.08 6.28
N SER A 164 2.10 0.17 5.55
CA SER A 164 3.43 0.59 6.03
C SER A 164 4.25 0.97 4.81
N THR A 165 4.34 2.26 4.51
CA THR A 165 5.02 2.73 3.30
C THR A 165 6.54 2.77 3.49
N GLN A 166 7.27 2.35 2.45
CA GLN A 166 8.71 2.47 2.39
C GLN A 166 9.02 3.40 1.22
N SER A 167 9.54 4.58 1.52
CA SER A 167 9.57 5.66 0.53
C SER A 167 10.94 6.32 0.44
N ILE A 168 11.27 6.79 -0.76
CA ILE A 168 12.42 7.67 -1.03
C ILE A 168 11.89 8.90 -1.76
N HIS A 169 12.10 10.07 -1.21
CA HIS A 169 11.79 11.36 -1.83
C HIS A 169 13.09 12.04 -2.23
N ILE A 170 13.18 12.45 -3.48
CA ILE A 170 14.36 13.12 -4.05
C ILE A 170 14.06 14.61 -4.12
N VAL A 171 14.87 15.40 -3.42
CA VAL A 171 14.75 16.87 -3.37
C VAL A 171 16.14 17.46 -3.65
N ASP A 172 16.25 18.29 -4.67
CA ASP A 172 17.50 18.94 -5.08
C ASP A 172 18.68 17.96 -5.21
N GLY A 173 18.41 16.78 -5.78
CA GLY A 173 19.41 15.72 -5.98
C GLY A 173 19.78 14.93 -4.72
N VAL A 174 19.13 15.18 -3.59
CA VAL A 174 19.35 14.47 -2.32
C VAL A 174 18.24 13.45 -2.08
N ASN A 175 18.61 12.21 -1.76
CA ASN A 175 17.69 11.11 -1.47
C ASN A 175 17.32 11.10 0.02
N TYR A 176 16.04 11.32 0.32
CA TYR A 176 15.49 11.24 1.68
C TYR A 176 14.68 9.96 1.82
N GLY A 177 15.22 8.96 2.51
CA GLY A 177 14.54 7.70 2.80
C GLY A 177 13.74 7.76 4.10
N TYR A 178 12.54 7.15 4.12
CA TYR A 178 11.76 6.99 5.34
C TYR A 178 11.07 5.64 5.39
N ALA A 179 11.29 4.93 6.49
CA ALA A 179 10.61 3.68 6.82
C ALA A 179 9.43 3.95 7.76
N ASP A 180 8.25 3.49 7.38
CA ASP A 180 7.03 3.70 8.15
C ASP A 180 7.05 2.95 9.47
N LEU A 181 6.92 3.67 10.56
CA LEU A 181 6.96 3.13 11.93
C LEU A 181 5.74 2.30 12.33
N ARG A 182 4.73 2.19 11.44
CA ARG A 182 3.53 1.36 11.69
C ARG A 182 3.81 -0.13 11.73
N ARG A 183 4.91 -0.57 11.13
CA ARG A 183 5.39 -1.95 11.26
C ARG A 183 6.77 -1.96 11.92
N PRO A 184 6.99 -2.84 12.90
CA PRO A 184 8.33 -3.06 13.44
C PRO A 184 9.25 -3.64 12.36
N ASN A 185 10.55 -3.41 12.49
CA ASN A 185 11.60 -3.91 11.60
C ASN A 185 11.62 -3.28 10.18
N ALA A 186 10.86 -2.22 9.93
CA ALA A 186 11.09 -1.38 8.76
C ALA A 186 12.33 -0.49 9.02
N SER A 187 13.20 -0.37 8.02
CA SER A 187 14.45 0.40 8.16
C SER A 187 14.80 1.12 6.87
N VAL A 188 15.60 2.17 7.01
CA VAL A 188 16.31 2.85 5.92
C VAL A 188 17.78 2.56 6.09
N SER A 189 18.45 2.29 4.97
CA SER A 189 19.91 2.09 4.95
C SER A 189 20.49 2.85 3.75
N THR A 190 21.66 3.44 3.96
CA THR A 190 22.48 4.03 2.91
C THR A 190 23.79 3.26 2.84
N GLN A 191 24.28 3.03 1.62
CA GLN A 191 25.62 2.49 1.46
C GLN A 191 26.62 3.63 1.72
N ALA A 192 27.56 3.41 2.64
CA ALA A 192 28.71 4.31 2.79
C ALA A 192 29.64 4.15 1.56
N ASN A 193 30.08 5.27 1.03
CA ASN A 193 31.11 5.31 -0.02
C ASN A 193 32.47 4.89 0.55
#